data_8b099a3042a28e446fb8980018c08155
#
_entry.id   8b099a3042a28e446fb8980018c08155
#
_cell.length_a   1.000
_cell.length_b   1.000
_cell.length_c   1.000
_cell.angle_alpha   90.00
_cell.angle_beta   90.00
_cell.angle_gamma   90.00
#
_symmetry.space_group_name_H-M   'P 1'
#
loop_
_entity.id
_entity.type
_entity.pdbx_description
1 polymer ?
#
loop_
_entity_poly.entity_id
_entity_poly.type
_entity_poly.pdbx_seq_one_letter_code
_entity_poly.pdbx_strand_id
1 'polypeptide(L)'
;MIFLMDRIELGTQSLKEYRNFAEENEEVQATENTDVLVDKLKSTSPSDTLIVTSIQKMSNIKDDAQNKLNPNDIALINAKRLVFIVDECHRSTFGDMMQTIKHTFPKALFFGFTGTPIQGENQKKMSTTATVFGNELHRYSIADGIRDHNVLGFDPYKVLTFKDSDLRKAVALEKAKAYSVDEALADPQKSKVFYKYLNLPMAGGKDALGEEIKGIEDYIPNTQYEGEEHQKAVVEDICENWQTQSRNSKFHAIFATSSIPEAIQYYKRFREAAPWLKVTALFDPNIDNNGKGITKEEGLKEIVEDYNARYGQDFSIPTFAKMKKDIAARLAHKSPYQRIERTPEKQLDLLIVVDQMLTGFDSKWINTLYLDKMLQYENLIQAFSRTNRLFGDDKQFGTIKYYRRPHTMEKNIADAVKEYSGDKPFGLFVDKLDKNVEKLNALYVEIKDLFVSAGIEEFSQIPADMAERKKFADLFQSFNENLEAAKVQGFEWDKPIVIINEDTDEKTELHADFDERTFKVLALRYKELFTPNPDGSENDPDDDVPYAVNSYLTTIDTA
;
A
#
# COMPACT_ATOMS: atom_id res chain seq x y z
N MET A 1 -7.28 -30.06 11.94
CA MET A 1 -7.35 -28.87 11.07
C MET A 1 -5.97 -28.58 10.52
N ILE A 2 -5.88 -28.25 9.24
CA ILE A 2 -4.60 -27.99 8.56
C ILE A 2 -4.66 -26.59 7.95
N PHE A 3 -3.74 -25.71 8.36
CA PHE A 3 -3.58 -24.39 7.79
C PHE A 3 -2.47 -24.43 6.73
N LEU A 4 -2.84 -24.12 5.48
CA LEU A 4 -1.94 -24.11 4.33
C LEU A 4 -1.58 -22.68 3.94
N MET A 5 -0.29 -22.45 3.73
CA MET A 5 0.26 -21.17 3.30
C MET A 5 1.27 -21.35 2.17
N ASP A 6 1.51 -20.30 1.42
CA ASP A 6 2.48 -20.28 0.31
C ASP A 6 3.90 -19.94 0.77
N ARG A 7 4.06 -19.03 1.74
CA ARG A 7 5.36 -18.49 2.15
C ARG A 7 5.73 -18.87 3.58
N ILE A 8 7.00 -19.24 3.79
CA ILE A 8 7.55 -19.58 5.11
C ILE A 8 7.44 -18.41 6.11
N GLU A 9 7.59 -17.17 5.62
CA GLU A 9 7.50 -15.96 6.45
C GLU A 9 6.09 -15.76 7.02
N LEU A 10 5.05 -15.98 6.21
CA LEU A 10 3.65 -16.01 6.65
C LEU A 10 3.41 -17.15 7.66
N GLY A 11 4.09 -18.29 7.47
CA GLY A 11 4.03 -19.41 8.38
C GLY A 11 4.48 -19.10 9.78
N THR A 12 5.55 -18.36 9.92
CA THR A 12 6.07 -17.99 11.24
C THR A 12 5.13 -17.02 11.95
N GLN A 13 4.54 -16.08 11.23
CA GLN A 13 3.56 -15.15 11.78
C GLN A 13 2.26 -15.85 12.15
N SER A 14 1.70 -16.63 11.24
CA SER A 14 0.46 -17.40 11.49
C SER A 14 0.63 -18.37 12.66
N LEU A 15 1.77 -19.06 12.73
CA LEU A 15 2.08 -19.97 13.85
C LEU A 15 2.07 -19.23 15.20
N LYS A 16 2.64 -18.02 15.24
CA LYS A 16 2.64 -17.20 16.45
C LYS A 16 1.23 -16.77 16.83
N GLU A 17 0.44 -16.30 15.87
CA GLU A 17 -0.93 -15.86 16.13
C GLU A 17 -1.81 -17.05 16.57
N TYR A 18 -1.73 -18.18 15.89
CA TYR A 18 -2.48 -19.36 16.32
C TYR A 18 -2.09 -19.86 17.71
N ARG A 19 -0.81 -19.76 18.09
CA ARG A 19 -0.36 -20.08 19.45
C ARG A 19 -0.91 -19.11 20.49
N ASN A 20 -1.11 -17.84 20.12
CA ASN A 20 -1.70 -16.84 21.01
C ASN A 20 -3.20 -17.08 21.25
N PHE A 21 -3.89 -17.72 20.30
CA PHE A 21 -5.32 -18.06 20.39
C PHE A 21 -5.59 -19.48 20.87
N ALA A 22 -4.58 -20.35 20.91
CA ALA A 22 -4.72 -21.73 21.38
C ALA A 22 -4.97 -21.73 22.90
N GLU A 23 -5.88 -22.58 23.36
CA GLU A 23 -6.08 -22.85 24.79
C GLU A 23 -4.86 -23.55 25.38
N GLU A 24 -4.70 -23.52 26.72
CA GLU A 24 -3.51 -24.04 27.43
C GLU A 24 -3.16 -25.51 27.08
N ASN A 25 -4.12 -26.29 26.59
CA ASN A 25 -3.95 -27.70 26.23
C ASN A 25 -3.82 -27.96 24.71
N GLU A 26 -3.87 -26.90 23.87
CA GLU A 26 -3.77 -27.01 22.42
C GLU A 26 -2.40 -26.53 21.94
N GLU A 27 -1.59 -27.44 21.41
CA GLU A 27 -0.31 -27.08 20.78
C GLU A 27 -0.50 -26.88 19.28
N VAL A 28 -0.08 -25.73 18.76
CA VAL A 28 -0.02 -25.46 17.32
C VAL A 28 1.29 -25.97 16.77
N GLN A 29 1.22 -26.97 15.89
CA GLN A 29 2.36 -27.69 15.37
C GLN A 29 2.86 -27.11 14.06
N ALA A 30 4.16 -26.78 13.99
CA ALA A 30 4.87 -26.50 12.75
C ALA A 30 5.44 -27.78 12.15
N THR A 31 5.62 -27.79 10.83
CA THR A 31 6.26 -28.91 10.13
C THR A 31 7.58 -28.47 9.49
N GLU A 32 8.67 -29.17 9.80
CA GLU A 32 9.98 -28.88 9.22
C GLU A 32 10.11 -29.48 7.81
N ASN A 33 9.63 -30.70 7.62
CA ASN A 33 9.66 -31.42 6.36
C ASN A 33 8.38 -32.25 6.13
N THR A 34 8.30 -32.96 5.00
CA THR A 34 7.12 -33.76 4.63
C THR A 34 6.94 -34.99 5.53
N ASP A 35 8.03 -35.62 6.00
CA ASP A 35 7.95 -36.81 6.85
C ASP A 35 7.35 -36.47 8.22
N VAL A 36 7.78 -35.35 8.84
CA VAL A 36 7.20 -34.83 10.07
C VAL A 36 5.72 -34.47 9.89
N LEU A 37 5.35 -33.91 8.72
CA LEU A 37 3.97 -33.60 8.40
C LEU A 37 3.11 -34.87 8.36
N VAL A 38 3.57 -35.94 7.71
CA VAL A 38 2.87 -37.22 7.62
C VAL A 38 2.67 -37.84 8.99
N ASP A 39 3.71 -37.83 9.84
CA ASP A 39 3.62 -38.38 11.19
C ASP A 39 2.58 -37.63 12.04
N LYS A 40 2.54 -36.30 11.94
CA LYS A 40 1.51 -35.48 12.62
C LYS A 40 0.11 -35.74 12.06
N LEU A 41 -0.04 -35.91 10.75
CA LEU A 41 -1.34 -36.23 10.14
C LEU A 41 -1.87 -37.61 10.57
N LYS A 42 -0.98 -38.58 10.85
CA LYS A 42 -1.35 -39.90 11.40
C LYS A 42 -1.65 -39.87 12.89
N SER A 43 -1.03 -38.95 13.63
CA SER A 43 -1.14 -38.86 15.09
C SER A 43 -2.60 -38.73 15.54
N THR A 44 -2.91 -39.39 16.65
CA THR A 44 -4.21 -39.28 17.35
C THR A 44 -4.12 -38.38 18.59
N SER A 45 -2.95 -37.77 18.81
CA SER A 45 -2.75 -36.87 19.93
C SER A 45 -3.58 -35.58 19.77
N PRO A 46 -4.24 -35.07 20.81
CA PRO A 46 -4.90 -33.78 20.78
C PRO A 46 -3.95 -32.63 20.42
N SER A 47 -2.66 -32.72 20.78
CA SER A 47 -1.64 -31.71 20.44
C SER A 47 -1.38 -31.58 18.94
N ASP A 48 -1.70 -32.57 18.13
CA ASP A 48 -1.55 -32.55 16.66
C ASP A 48 -2.85 -32.19 15.93
N THR A 49 -3.82 -31.60 16.61
CA THR A 49 -5.12 -31.24 16.03
C THR A 49 -5.04 -30.06 15.06
N LEU A 50 -4.15 -29.09 15.34
CA LEU A 50 -3.90 -27.94 14.47
C LEU A 50 -2.47 -27.96 13.92
N ILE A 51 -2.37 -28.16 12.61
CA ILE A 51 -1.09 -28.25 11.89
C ILE A 51 -0.97 -27.05 10.95
N VAL A 52 0.14 -26.31 11.04
CA VAL A 52 0.51 -25.21 10.13
C VAL A 52 1.62 -25.71 9.20
N THR A 53 1.37 -25.67 7.89
CA THR A 53 2.33 -26.20 6.89
C THR A 53 2.25 -25.43 5.56
N SER A 54 3.26 -25.61 4.70
CA SER A 54 3.22 -25.03 3.35
C SER A 54 2.47 -25.92 2.37
N ILE A 55 1.86 -25.29 1.36
CA ILE A 55 1.16 -26.00 0.30
C ILE A 55 2.12 -26.95 -0.47
N GLN A 56 3.38 -26.56 -0.63
CA GLN A 56 4.41 -27.38 -1.29
C GLN A 56 4.64 -28.70 -0.54
N LYS A 57 4.79 -28.64 0.79
CA LYS A 57 4.95 -29.85 1.60
C LYS A 57 3.72 -30.74 1.54
N MET A 58 2.54 -30.13 1.58
CA MET A 58 1.27 -30.86 1.51
C MET A 58 1.04 -31.50 0.14
N SER A 59 1.37 -30.82 -0.95
CA SER A 59 1.27 -31.36 -2.31
C SER A 59 2.27 -32.48 -2.63
N ASN A 60 3.35 -32.60 -1.84
CA ASN A 60 4.30 -33.69 -1.95
C ASN A 60 3.74 -35.01 -1.37
N ILE A 61 2.65 -34.94 -0.61
CA ILE A 61 1.94 -36.13 -0.15
C ILE A 61 1.04 -36.58 -1.30
N LYS A 62 1.50 -37.59 -2.05
CA LYS A 62 0.80 -38.13 -3.22
C LYS A 62 0.59 -39.63 -3.04
N ASP A 63 -0.48 -40.14 -3.60
CA ASP A 63 -0.70 -41.58 -3.79
C ASP A 63 0.06 -42.01 -5.06
N ASP A 64 1.39 -42.03 -4.98
CA ASP A 64 2.26 -42.37 -6.10
C ASP A 64 3.32 -43.36 -5.63
N ALA A 65 3.55 -44.43 -6.42
CA ALA A 65 4.47 -45.51 -6.14
C ALA A 65 5.94 -45.07 -6.03
N GLN A 66 6.27 -43.83 -6.41
CA GLN A 66 7.63 -43.25 -6.30
C GLN A 66 7.87 -42.52 -4.96
N ASN A 67 6.82 -42.26 -4.18
CA ASN A 67 6.95 -41.63 -2.86
C ASN A 67 6.99 -42.68 -1.77
N LYS A 68 7.82 -42.45 -0.74
CA LYS A 68 8.00 -43.33 0.45
C LYS A 68 6.74 -43.52 1.32
N LEU A 69 5.63 -42.93 0.94
CA LEU A 69 4.36 -43.01 1.65
C LEU A 69 3.65 -44.33 1.31
N ASN A 70 3.43 -45.11 2.34
CA ASN A 70 2.64 -46.33 2.23
C ASN A 70 1.19 -45.97 1.93
N PRO A 71 0.53 -46.60 0.92
CA PRO A 71 -0.92 -46.42 0.69
C PRO A 71 -1.78 -46.55 1.95
N ASN A 72 -1.34 -47.36 2.90
CA ASN A 72 -2.01 -47.50 4.21
C ASN A 72 -1.97 -46.18 5.02
N ASP A 73 -0.91 -45.39 4.91
CA ASP A 73 -0.82 -44.10 5.63
C ASP A 73 -1.83 -43.10 5.10
N ILE A 74 -2.00 -43.04 3.77
CA ILE A 74 -3.02 -42.18 3.13
C ILE A 74 -4.42 -42.63 3.52
N ALA A 75 -4.66 -43.94 3.58
CA ALA A 75 -5.96 -44.51 4.02
C ALA A 75 -6.26 -44.14 5.49
N LEU A 76 -5.25 -44.22 6.38
CA LEU A 76 -5.39 -43.83 7.79
C LEU A 76 -5.67 -42.33 7.95
N ILE A 77 -5.01 -41.48 7.17
CA ILE A 77 -5.23 -40.04 7.20
C ILE A 77 -6.63 -39.72 6.66
N ASN A 78 -7.06 -40.35 5.55
CA ASN A 78 -8.39 -40.17 4.95
C ASN A 78 -9.54 -40.72 5.79
N ALA A 79 -9.25 -41.57 6.77
CA ALA A 79 -10.25 -42.02 7.74
C ALA A 79 -10.63 -40.92 8.75
N LYS A 80 -9.80 -39.88 8.87
CA LYS A 80 -10.05 -38.73 9.75
C LYS A 80 -10.88 -37.66 9.06
N ARG A 81 -11.57 -36.82 9.85
CA ARG A 81 -12.26 -35.63 9.35
C ARG A 81 -11.22 -34.52 9.19
N LEU A 82 -10.78 -34.27 7.96
CA LEU A 82 -9.81 -33.24 7.63
C LEU A 82 -10.51 -31.94 7.22
N VAL A 83 -9.98 -30.83 7.73
CA VAL A 83 -10.39 -29.47 7.33
C VAL A 83 -9.13 -28.69 6.96
N PHE A 84 -9.09 -28.19 5.74
CA PHE A 84 -8.02 -27.34 5.23
C PHE A 84 -8.49 -25.90 5.20
N ILE A 85 -7.68 -25.01 5.80
CA ILE A 85 -7.79 -23.55 5.70
C ILE A 85 -6.63 -23.10 4.84
N VAL A 86 -6.92 -22.46 3.73
CA VAL A 86 -5.93 -22.06 2.71
C VAL A 86 -5.89 -20.56 2.64
N ASP A 87 -4.76 -19.99 3.06
CA ASP A 87 -4.51 -18.56 2.99
C ASP A 87 -3.93 -18.16 1.63
N GLU A 88 -4.21 -16.92 1.19
CA GLU A 88 -3.83 -16.38 -0.12
C GLU A 88 -4.21 -17.32 -1.29
N CYS A 89 -5.41 -17.89 -1.22
CA CYS A 89 -5.87 -18.96 -2.09
C CYS A 89 -6.02 -18.59 -3.58
N HIS A 90 -5.87 -17.30 -3.93
CA HIS A 90 -5.87 -16.78 -5.30
C HIS A 90 -4.56 -17.05 -6.08
N ARG A 91 -3.46 -17.42 -5.42
CA ARG A 91 -2.17 -17.55 -6.10
C ARG A 91 -2.17 -18.65 -7.15
N SER A 92 -1.57 -18.33 -8.31
CA SER A 92 -1.55 -19.22 -9.48
C SER A 92 -0.84 -20.56 -9.24
N THR A 93 0.13 -20.59 -8.31
CA THR A 93 0.83 -21.82 -7.88
C THR A 93 -0.07 -22.78 -7.11
N PHE A 94 -1.21 -22.28 -6.61
CA PHE A 94 -2.17 -23.11 -5.86
C PHE A 94 -2.98 -24.04 -6.76
N GLY A 95 -3.24 -23.70 -8.03
CA GLY A 95 -4.12 -24.47 -8.91
C GLY A 95 -3.75 -25.95 -9.01
N ASP A 96 -2.54 -26.23 -9.49
CA ASP A 96 -2.06 -27.60 -9.72
C ASP A 96 -1.78 -28.36 -8.40
N MET A 97 -1.15 -27.67 -7.43
CA MET A 97 -0.88 -28.25 -6.10
C MET A 97 -2.18 -28.54 -5.35
N MET A 98 -3.16 -27.64 -5.45
CA MET A 98 -4.45 -27.80 -4.79
C MET A 98 -5.25 -28.94 -5.38
N GLN A 99 -5.22 -29.12 -6.70
CA GLN A 99 -5.84 -30.29 -7.36
C GLN A 99 -5.20 -31.60 -6.85
N THR A 100 -3.88 -31.63 -6.72
CA THR A 100 -3.15 -32.78 -6.15
C THR A 100 -3.62 -33.08 -4.72
N ILE A 101 -3.71 -32.06 -3.86
CA ILE A 101 -4.15 -32.20 -2.47
C ILE A 101 -5.61 -32.70 -2.41
N LYS A 102 -6.51 -32.13 -3.21
CA LYS A 102 -7.91 -32.55 -3.27
C LYS A 102 -8.07 -33.99 -3.78
N HIS A 103 -7.25 -34.38 -4.73
CA HIS A 103 -7.25 -35.78 -5.22
C HIS A 103 -6.77 -36.75 -4.13
N THR A 104 -5.75 -36.37 -3.38
CA THR A 104 -5.19 -37.19 -2.28
C THR A 104 -6.16 -37.29 -1.09
N PHE A 105 -6.92 -36.21 -0.81
CA PHE A 105 -7.82 -36.09 0.34
C PHE A 105 -9.26 -35.77 -0.09
N PRO A 106 -9.96 -36.67 -0.80
CA PRO A 106 -11.23 -36.37 -1.46
C PRO A 106 -12.42 -36.14 -0.50
N LYS A 107 -12.29 -36.55 0.78
CA LYS A 107 -13.32 -36.33 1.82
C LYS A 107 -13.07 -35.11 2.68
N ALA A 108 -11.96 -34.40 2.46
CA ALA A 108 -11.61 -33.22 3.24
C ALA A 108 -12.47 -32.00 2.86
N LEU A 109 -12.67 -31.10 3.82
CA LEU A 109 -13.28 -29.79 3.60
C LEU A 109 -12.18 -28.77 3.33
N PHE A 110 -12.43 -27.86 2.38
CA PHE A 110 -11.48 -26.83 1.98
C PHE A 110 -12.13 -25.46 2.05
N PHE A 111 -11.52 -24.55 2.83
CA PHE A 111 -11.90 -23.16 2.93
C PHE A 111 -10.75 -22.29 2.44
N GLY A 112 -11.00 -21.49 1.39
CA GLY A 112 -10.03 -20.53 0.86
C GLY A 112 -10.27 -19.13 1.42
N PHE A 113 -9.21 -18.47 1.85
CA PHE A 113 -9.20 -17.08 2.27
C PHE A 113 -8.30 -16.28 1.34
N THR A 114 -8.76 -15.12 0.92
CA THR A 114 -7.98 -14.19 0.09
C THR A 114 -8.51 -12.77 0.21
N GLY A 115 -7.62 -11.80 0.26
CA GLY A 115 -7.96 -10.38 0.14
C GLY A 115 -8.16 -9.93 -1.33
N THR A 116 -7.72 -10.75 -2.30
CA THR A 116 -7.74 -10.41 -3.73
C THR A 116 -8.15 -11.63 -4.57
N PRO A 117 -9.45 -12.00 -4.60
CA PRO A 117 -9.91 -13.15 -5.35
C PRO A 117 -9.66 -12.99 -6.86
N ILE A 118 -9.33 -14.09 -7.54
CA ILE A 118 -9.27 -14.13 -9.01
C ILE A 118 -10.68 -14.32 -9.54
N GLN A 119 -11.15 -13.35 -10.32
CA GLN A 119 -12.45 -13.38 -11.00
C GLN A 119 -12.27 -13.54 -12.52
N GLY A 120 -13.34 -13.38 -13.28
CA GLY A 120 -13.30 -13.58 -14.74
C GLY A 120 -12.34 -12.67 -15.49
N GLU A 121 -12.21 -11.40 -15.07
CA GLU A 121 -11.40 -10.40 -15.76
C GLU A 121 -9.89 -10.58 -15.52
N ASN A 122 -9.49 -11.09 -14.35
CA ASN A 122 -8.09 -11.35 -14.02
C ASN A 122 -7.74 -12.85 -14.02
N GLN A 123 -8.52 -13.65 -14.73
CA GLN A 123 -8.38 -15.10 -14.80
C GLN A 123 -7.00 -15.52 -15.31
N LYS A 124 -6.33 -16.39 -14.55
CA LYS A 124 -5.06 -17.01 -14.92
C LYS A 124 -5.28 -18.50 -15.20
N LYS A 125 -4.73 -19.01 -16.30
CA LYS A 125 -4.82 -20.45 -16.65
C LYS A 125 -6.25 -21.02 -16.64
N MET A 126 -7.24 -20.24 -17.07
CA MET A 126 -8.66 -20.63 -17.08
C MET A 126 -9.22 -21.07 -15.72
N SER A 127 -8.65 -20.59 -14.63
CA SER A 127 -9.05 -20.91 -13.27
C SER A 127 -9.36 -19.65 -12.48
N THR A 128 -10.49 -19.62 -11.80
CA THR A 128 -10.87 -18.57 -10.85
C THR A 128 -10.83 -19.12 -9.42
N THR A 129 -10.87 -18.24 -8.42
CA THR A 129 -10.95 -18.66 -7.03
C THR A 129 -12.22 -19.52 -6.80
N ALA A 130 -13.33 -19.16 -7.43
CA ALA A 130 -14.59 -19.89 -7.35
C ALA A 130 -14.51 -21.28 -7.99
N THR A 131 -13.78 -21.48 -9.09
CA THR A 131 -13.61 -22.81 -9.70
C THR A 131 -12.80 -23.76 -8.82
N VAL A 132 -11.93 -23.23 -7.97
CA VAL A 132 -11.08 -24.04 -7.09
C VAL A 132 -11.76 -24.30 -5.74
N PHE A 133 -12.41 -23.31 -5.13
CA PHE A 133 -12.94 -23.39 -3.76
C PHE A 133 -14.46 -23.44 -3.68
N GLY A 134 -15.18 -23.19 -4.78
CA GLY A 134 -16.62 -23.07 -4.80
C GLY A 134 -17.10 -21.63 -4.61
N ASN A 135 -18.40 -21.46 -4.31
CA ASN A 135 -18.99 -20.14 -4.15
C ASN A 135 -18.40 -19.38 -2.95
N GLU A 136 -18.35 -18.06 -3.08
CA GLU A 136 -17.99 -17.17 -2.00
C GLU A 136 -18.99 -17.27 -0.85
N LEU A 137 -18.49 -17.54 0.36
CA LEU A 137 -19.32 -17.71 1.55
C LEU A 137 -19.47 -16.40 2.33
N HIS A 138 -18.44 -15.55 2.30
CA HIS A 138 -18.40 -14.28 3.00
C HIS A 138 -17.45 -13.33 2.31
N ARG A 139 -17.81 -12.04 2.27
CA ARG A 139 -16.97 -10.97 1.75
C ARG A 139 -16.88 -9.85 2.79
N TYR A 140 -15.64 -9.43 3.06
CA TYR A 140 -15.31 -8.22 3.78
C TYR A 140 -14.29 -7.47 2.93
N SER A 141 -14.76 -6.47 2.19
CA SER A 141 -13.95 -5.76 1.22
C SER A 141 -12.99 -4.76 1.90
N ILE A 142 -11.99 -4.28 1.15
CA ILE A 142 -11.12 -3.20 1.64
C ILE A 142 -11.92 -1.92 1.92
N ALA A 143 -12.99 -1.66 1.16
CA ALA A 143 -13.89 -0.54 1.40
C ALA A 143 -14.65 -0.70 2.73
N ASP A 144 -15.07 -1.92 3.08
CA ASP A 144 -15.68 -2.21 4.38
C ASP A 144 -14.67 -1.99 5.51
N GLY A 145 -13.40 -2.42 5.32
CA GLY A 145 -12.32 -2.23 6.29
C GLY A 145 -12.00 -0.75 6.54
N ILE A 146 -12.06 0.09 5.51
CA ILE A 146 -11.85 1.54 5.63
C ILE A 146 -13.05 2.18 6.35
N ARG A 147 -14.27 1.85 5.96
CA ARG A 147 -15.49 2.35 6.61
C ARG A 147 -15.52 2.00 8.10
N ASP A 148 -15.12 0.79 8.45
CA ASP A 148 -15.12 0.28 9.83
C ASP A 148 -13.84 0.68 10.60
N HIS A 149 -13.02 1.57 10.03
CA HIS A 149 -11.74 2.05 10.60
C HIS A 149 -10.75 0.95 10.98
N ASN A 150 -10.77 -0.19 10.29
CA ASN A 150 -9.82 -1.28 10.49
C ASN A 150 -8.54 -1.10 9.66
N VAL A 151 -8.61 -0.31 8.59
CA VAL A 151 -7.49 0.11 7.74
C VAL A 151 -7.71 1.53 7.23
N LEU A 152 -6.65 2.19 6.78
CA LEU A 152 -6.71 3.54 6.22
C LEU A 152 -7.08 3.50 4.73
N GLY A 153 -7.63 4.61 4.23
CA GLY A 153 -7.78 4.88 2.80
C GLY A 153 -6.45 5.17 2.11
N PHE A 154 -6.50 5.41 0.81
CA PHE A 154 -5.33 5.72 -0.03
C PHE A 154 -5.45 7.10 -0.64
N ASP A 155 -4.30 7.76 -0.80
CA ASP A 155 -4.17 9.01 -1.56
C ASP A 155 -3.20 8.78 -2.74
N PRO A 156 -3.71 8.43 -3.94
CA PRO A 156 -2.89 8.21 -5.12
C PRO A 156 -2.57 9.52 -5.84
N TYR A 157 -1.29 9.70 -6.20
CA TYR A 157 -0.77 10.84 -6.97
C TYR A 157 -0.16 10.39 -8.28
N LYS A 158 -0.69 10.92 -9.38
CA LYS A 158 -0.12 10.84 -10.72
C LYS A 158 1.01 11.86 -10.85
N VAL A 159 2.23 11.40 -11.12
CA VAL A 159 3.38 12.28 -11.31
C VAL A 159 3.88 12.17 -12.74
N LEU A 160 3.84 13.28 -13.47
CA LEU A 160 4.29 13.38 -14.85
C LEU A 160 5.78 13.73 -14.91
N THR A 161 6.62 12.82 -15.35
CA THR A 161 8.06 13.04 -15.59
C THR A 161 8.35 13.58 -17.00
N PHE A 162 7.37 13.51 -17.89
CA PHE A 162 7.37 14.09 -19.23
C PHE A 162 6.06 14.84 -19.47
N LYS A 163 6.10 15.89 -20.27
CA LYS A 163 4.89 16.60 -20.68
C LYS A 163 4.10 15.75 -21.68
N ASP A 164 2.80 15.64 -21.48
CA ASP A 164 1.90 14.89 -22.37
C ASP A 164 1.95 15.40 -23.81
N SER A 165 2.04 16.73 -23.99
CA SER A 165 2.18 17.35 -25.30
C SER A 165 3.42 16.88 -26.07
N ASP A 166 4.54 16.71 -25.37
CA ASP A 166 5.80 16.29 -25.97
C ASP A 166 5.76 14.81 -26.34
N LEU A 167 5.18 13.95 -25.47
CA LEU A 167 4.98 12.54 -25.76
C LEU A 167 4.03 12.33 -26.94
N ARG A 168 2.90 13.03 -26.97
CA ARG A 168 1.94 13.00 -28.11
C ARG A 168 2.63 13.37 -29.43
N LYS A 169 3.38 14.47 -29.41
CA LYS A 169 4.11 14.97 -30.57
C LYS A 169 5.17 13.97 -31.03
N ALA A 170 5.96 13.41 -30.12
CA ALA A 170 6.99 12.43 -30.45
C ALA A 170 6.39 11.17 -31.13
N VAL A 171 5.33 10.61 -30.52
CA VAL A 171 4.63 9.45 -31.11
C VAL A 171 4.01 9.79 -32.43
N ALA A 172 3.35 10.94 -32.60
CA ALA A 172 2.72 11.35 -33.86
C ALA A 172 3.75 11.53 -34.99
N LEU A 173 4.92 12.13 -34.70
CA LEU A 173 6.01 12.28 -35.64
C LEU A 173 6.61 10.94 -36.05
N GLU A 174 6.85 10.03 -35.12
CA GLU A 174 7.36 8.68 -35.40
C GLU A 174 6.41 7.91 -36.32
N LYS A 175 5.11 7.93 -36.03
CA LYS A 175 4.09 7.23 -36.83
C LYS A 175 3.89 7.86 -38.20
N ALA A 176 4.02 9.19 -38.32
CA ALA A 176 3.99 9.90 -39.58
C ALA A 176 5.30 9.75 -40.40
N LYS A 177 6.36 9.15 -39.79
CA LYS A 177 7.70 9.04 -40.37
C LYS A 177 8.22 10.42 -40.80
N ALA A 178 8.12 11.41 -39.91
CA ALA A 178 8.57 12.79 -40.10
C ALA A 178 9.52 13.21 -38.98
N TYR A 179 10.54 14.00 -39.31
CA TYR A 179 11.51 14.50 -38.34
C TYR A 179 11.08 15.83 -37.67
N SER A 180 10.11 16.52 -38.31
CA SER A 180 9.56 17.76 -37.77
C SER A 180 8.07 17.88 -38.05
N VAL A 181 7.39 18.77 -37.33
CA VAL A 181 5.97 19.08 -37.58
C VAL A 181 5.78 19.66 -38.98
N ASP A 182 6.67 20.55 -39.41
CA ASP A 182 6.60 21.16 -40.74
C ASP A 182 6.69 20.10 -41.85
N GLU A 183 7.58 19.12 -41.71
CA GLU A 183 7.67 17.99 -42.62
C GLU A 183 6.39 17.14 -42.62
N ALA A 184 5.84 16.87 -41.43
CA ALA A 184 4.61 16.11 -41.31
C ALA A 184 3.42 16.83 -41.96
N LEU A 185 3.36 18.15 -41.89
CA LEU A 185 2.28 18.96 -42.44
C LEU A 185 2.43 19.24 -43.94
N ALA A 186 3.64 19.20 -44.50
CA ALA A 186 3.90 19.42 -45.89
C ALA A 186 3.36 18.30 -46.81
N ASP A 187 3.21 17.08 -46.27
CA ASP A 187 2.68 15.92 -47.00
C ASP A 187 1.28 15.57 -46.48
N PRO A 188 0.23 15.58 -47.30
CA PRO A 188 -1.14 15.29 -46.88
C PRO A 188 -1.34 13.90 -46.25
N GLN A 189 -0.57 12.90 -46.68
CA GLN A 189 -0.65 11.55 -46.10
C GLN A 189 0.01 11.51 -44.71
N LYS A 190 1.19 12.10 -44.56
CA LYS A 190 1.87 12.25 -43.26
C LYS A 190 1.05 13.09 -42.30
N SER A 191 0.47 14.19 -42.75
CA SER A 191 -0.40 15.07 -41.98
C SER A 191 -1.60 14.33 -41.38
N LYS A 192 -2.29 13.53 -42.19
CA LYS A 192 -3.41 12.70 -41.72
C LYS A 192 -2.99 11.70 -40.64
N VAL A 193 -1.82 11.06 -40.78
CA VAL A 193 -1.29 10.14 -39.79
C VAL A 193 -0.88 10.91 -38.52
N PHE A 194 -0.18 12.03 -38.69
CA PHE A 194 0.25 12.87 -37.58
C PHE A 194 -0.92 13.27 -36.69
N TYR A 195 -1.98 13.87 -37.24
CA TYR A 195 -3.15 14.28 -36.47
C TYR A 195 -3.92 13.10 -35.87
N LYS A 196 -3.98 11.95 -36.58
CA LYS A 196 -4.59 10.76 -35.99
C LYS A 196 -3.94 10.35 -34.69
N TYR A 197 -2.61 10.32 -34.61
CA TYR A 197 -1.89 9.92 -33.41
C TYR A 197 -1.80 11.05 -32.38
N LEU A 198 -1.69 12.31 -32.80
CA LEU A 198 -1.69 13.46 -31.91
C LEU A 198 -2.95 13.52 -31.03
N ASN A 199 -4.10 13.11 -31.59
CA ASN A 199 -5.41 13.18 -30.93
C ASN A 199 -5.79 11.87 -30.18
N LEU A 200 -4.91 10.88 -30.10
CA LEU A 200 -5.18 9.69 -29.30
C LEU A 200 -5.24 10.02 -27.80
N PRO A 201 -6.04 9.30 -27.00
CA PRO A 201 -5.98 9.41 -25.53
C PRO A 201 -4.58 9.01 -25.04
N MET A 202 -4.17 9.49 -23.86
CA MET A 202 -2.89 9.09 -23.27
C MET A 202 -2.88 7.60 -22.91
N ALA A 203 -3.87 7.14 -22.14
CA ALA A 203 -4.06 5.71 -21.83
C ALA A 203 -4.89 5.03 -22.91
N GLY A 204 -4.56 3.78 -23.20
CA GLY A 204 -5.39 2.89 -24.02
C GLY A 204 -6.71 2.52 -23.34
N GLY A 205 -7.65 1.99 -24.09
CA GLY A 205 -8.98 1.66 -23.57
C GLY A 205 -9.70 0.61 -24.39
N LYS A 206 -10.99 0.47 -24.15
CA LYS A 206 -11.90 -0.29 -25.00
C LYS A 206 -12.88 0.69 -25.66
N ASP A 207 -13.18 0.48 -26.91
CA ASP A 207 -14.23 1.26 -27.62
C ASP A 207 -15.65 0.80 -27.23
N ALA A 208 -16.64 1.42 -27.83
CA ALA A 208 -18.05 1.08 -27.62
C ALA A 208 -18.41 -0.37 -28.02
N LEU A 209 -17.57 -1.03 -28.82
CA LEU A 209 -17.73 -2.43 -29.24
C LEU A 209 -16.90 -3.39 -28.36
N GLY A 210 -16.13 -2.86 -27.40
CA GLY A 210 -15.25 -3.64 -26.53
C GLY A 210 -13.89 -3.99 -27.15
N GLU A 211 -13.54 -3.42 -28.32
CA GLU A 211 -12.24 -3.62 -28.96
C GLU A 211 -11.17 -2.75 -28.28
N GLU A 212 -9.96 -3.29 -28.12
CA GLU A 212 -8.84 -2.56 -27.51
C GLU A 212 -8.34 -1.44 -28.41
N ILE A 213 -8.38 -0.21 -27.91
CA ILE A 213 -7.77 0.97 -28.53
C ILE A 213 -6.49 1.30 -27.78
N LYS A 214 -5.38 1.43 -28.53
CA LYS A 214 -4.09 1.88 -27.96
C LYS A 214 -4.09 3.39 -27.73
N GLY A 215 -3.59 3.78 -26.56
CA GLY A 215 -3.28 5.16 -26.23
C GLY A 215 -1.83 5.54 -26.59
N ILE A 216 -1.47 6.79 -26.34
CA ILE A 216 -0.11 7.32 -26.56
C ILE A 216 0.93 6.51 -25.77
N GLU A 217 0.65 6.22 -24.49
CA GLU A 217 1.59 5.49 -23.60
C GLU A 217 1.89 4.07 -24.09
N ASP A 218 1.00 3.44 -24.88
CA ASP A 218 1.23 2.13 -25.48
C ASP A 218 2.29 2.14 -26.59
N TYR A 219 2.56 3.31 -27.17
CA TYR A 219 3.59 3.51 -28.20
C TYR A 219 4.93 3.96 -27.63
N ILE A 220 4.99 4.35 -26.35
CA ILE A 220 6.22 4.78 -25.72
C ILE A 220 7.05 3.54 -25.33
N PRO A 221 8.31 3.44 -25.78
CA PRO A 221 9.17 2.32 -25.43
C PRO A 221 9.54 2.35 -23.94
N ASN A 222 9.78 1.18 -23.35
CA ASN A 222 10.20 1.10 -21.94
C ASN A 222 11.52 1.84 -21.67
N THR A 223 12.40 1.90 -22.68
CA THR A 223 13.67 2.64 -22.60
C THR A 223 13.50 4.14 -22.29
N GLN A 224 12.33 4.73 -22.59
CA GLN A 224 12.02 6.11 -22.23
C GLN A 224 11.99 6.28 -20.70
N TYR A 225 11.39 5.32 -20.00
CA TYR A 225 11.30 5.30 -18.53
C TYR A 225 12.54 4.72 -17.85
N GLU A 226 13.41 4.03 -18.58
CA GLU A 226 14.73 3.58 -18.12
C GLU A 226 15.79 4.68 -18.25
N GLY A 227 15.46 5.77 -18.94
CA GLY A 227 16.34 6.90 -19.25
C GLY A 227 16.69 7.74 -18.02
N GLU A 228 17.82 8.44 -18.15
CA GLU A 228 18.36 9.30 -17.08
C GLU A 228 17.42 10.45 -16.71
N GLU A 229 16.77 11.06 -17.68
CA GLU A 229 15.86 12.19 -17.49
C GLU A 229 14.68 11.80 -16.59
N HIS A 230 14.02 10.67 -16.90
CA HIS A 230 12.94 10.13 -16.09
C HIS A 230 13.39 9.83 -14.66
N GLN A 231 14.51 9.09 -14.51
CA GLN A 231 15.00 8.69 -13.21
C GLN A 231 15.42 9.88 -12.33
N LYS A 232 15.98 10.93 -12.93
CA LYS A 232 16.28 12.19 -12.22
C LYS A 232 15.01 12.86 -11.72
N ALA A 233 14.02 13.03 -12.58
CA ALA A 233 12.73 13.63 -12.20
C ALA A 233 12.04 12.86 -11.05
N VAL A 234 12.09 11.53 -11.07
CA VAL A 234 11.57 10.69 -9.96
C VAL A 234 12.33 10.92 -8.67
N VAL A 235 13.67 10.96 -8.69
CA VAL A 235 14.50 11.19 -7.49
C VAL A 235 14.28 12.59 -6.95
N GLU A 236 14.19 13.61 -7.81
CA GLU A 236 13.89 15.00 -7.44
C GLU A 236 12.54 15.10 -6.73
N ASP A 237 11.46 14.55 -7.32
CA ASP A 237 10.13 14.58 -6.70
C ASP A 237 10.12 13.89 -5.33
N ILE A 238 10.79 12.75 -5.18
CA ILE A 238 10.87 12.05 -3.88
C ILE A 238 11.62 12.89 -2.85
N CYS A 239 12.75 13.48 -3.23
CA CYS A 239 13.58 14.28 -2.32
C CYS A 239 12.90 15.57 -1.89
N GLU A 240 12.29 16.30 -2.81
CA GLU A 240 11.57 17.56 -2.54
C GLU A 240 10.40 17.37 -1.57
N ASN A 241 9.68 16.26 -1.72
CA ASN A 241 8.49 15.97 -0.92
C ASN A 241 8.77 15.11 0.33
N TRP A 242 9.99 14.66 0.54
CA TRP A 242 10.32 13.68 1.58
C TRP A 242 9.90 14.12 2.98
N GLN A 243 10.24 15.33 3.38
CA GLN A 243 10.00 15.81 4.74
C GLN A 243 8.49 15.82 5.07
N THR A 244 7.68 16.31 4.14
CA THR A 244 6.23 16.36 4.30
C THR A 244 5.64 14.96 4.31
N GLN A 245 5.97 14.12 3.34
CA GLN A 245 5.38 12.80 3.18
C GLN A 245 5.80 11.82 4.28
N SER A 246 7.07 11.87 4.71
CA SER A 246 7.58 11.03 5.79
C SER A 246 7.28 11.56 7.19
N ARG A 247 6.63 12.72 7.30
CA ARG A 247 6.46 13.43 8.59
C ARG A 247 7.79 13.60 9.31
N ASN A 248 8.74 14.29 8.66
CA ASN A 248 10.12 14.52 9.15
C ASN A 248 10.85 13.20 9.47
N SER A 249 10.81 12.25 8.54
CA SER A 249 11.41 10.90 8.66
C SER A 249 10.86 10.07 9.82
N LYS A 250 9.65 10.37 10.32
CA LYS A 250 8.93 9.51 11.26
C LYS A 250 8.50 8.20 10.61
N PHE A 251 8.07 8.26 9.35
CA PHE A 251 7.62 7.14 8.56
C PHE A 251 8.64 6.75 7.50
N HIS A 252 8.60 5.48 7.13
CA HIS A 252 9.40 4.89 6.07
C HIS A 252 8.60 4.81 4.77
N ALA A 253 9.31 4.66 3.65
CA ALA A 253 8.70 4.43 2.35
C ALA A 253 9.27 3.20 1.65
N ILE A 254 8.47 2.63 0.75
CA ILE A 254 8.90 1.62 -0.22
C ILE A 254 8.88 2.25 -1.62
N PHE A 255 9.93 2.00 -2.40
CA PHE A 255 10.02 2.40 -3.79
C PHE A 255 10.15 1.16 -4.69
N ALA A 256 9.12 0.88 -5.48
CA ALA A 256 9.09 -0.26 -6.38
C ALA A 256 9.52 0.12 -7.79
N THR A 257 10.51 -0.61 -8.31
CA THR A 257 11.07 -0.44 -9.66
C THR A 257 10.75 -1.64 -10.54
N SER A 258 10.85 -1.48 -11.86
CA SER A 258 10.47 -2.52 -12.81
C SER A 258 11.51 -3.63 -12.94
N SER A 259 12.78 -3.35 -12.64
CA SER A 259 13.88 -4.31 -12.83
C SER A 259 15.01 -4.11 -11.82
N ILE A 260 15.85 -5.13 -11.66
CA ILE A 260 17.05 -5.07 -10.80
C ILE A 260 18.04 -4.01 -11.31
N PRO A 261 18.36 -3.89 -12.61
CA PRO A 261 19.22 -2.81 -13.11
C PRO A 261 18.70 -1.42 -12.75
N GLU A 262 17.39 -1.17 -12.87
CA GLU A 262 16.79 0.09 -12.48
C GLU A 262 16.87 0.32 -10.97
N ALA A 263 16.64 -0.71 -10.14
CA ALA A 263 16.80 -0.61 -8.69
C ALA A 263 18.23 -0.17 -8.29
N ILE A 264 19.25 -0.73 -8.94
CA ILE A 264 20.66 -0.37 -8.71
C ILE A 264 20.94 1.05 -9.20
N GLN A 265 20.41 1.45 -10.36
CA GLN A 265 20.58 2.80 -10.88
C GLN A 265 19.94 3.84 -9.95
N TYR A 266 18.70 3.63 -9.51
CA TYR A 266 18.05 4.49 -8.54
C TYR A 266 18.79 4.56 -7.21
N TYR A 267 19.29 3.44 -6.71
CA TYR A 267 20.10 3.40 -5.51
C TYR A 267 21.33 4.33 -5.63
N LYS A 268 22.07 4.26 -6.73
CA LYS A 268 23.22 5.13 -7.00
C LYS A 268 22.82 6.60 -7.09
N ARG A 269 21.72 6.91 -7.79
CA ARG A 269 21.22 8.29 -7.93
C ARG A 269 20.82 8.88 -6.58
N PHE A 270 20.14 8.14 -5.72
CA PHE A 270 19.83 8.61 -4.36
C PHE A 270 21.07 8.86 -3.53
N ARG A 271 22.10 8.03 -3.64
CA ARG A 271 23.37 8.26 -2.93
C ARG A 271 24.06 9.55 -3.38
N GLU A 272 23.97 9.87 -4.66
CA GLU A 272 24.55 11.09 -5.22
C GLU A 272 23.71 12.33 -4.91
N ALA A 273 22.41 12.28 -5.15
CA ALA A 273 21.52 13.44 -5.02
C ALA A 273 21.07 13.71 -3.57
N ALA A 274 20.92 12.68 -2.76
CA ALA A 274 20.37 12.77 -1.39
C ALA A 274 21.16 11.91 -0.38
N PRO A 275 22.45 12.21 -0.12
CA PRO A 275 23.27 11.43 0.82
C PRO A 275 22.74 11.47 2.26
N TRP A 276 21.87 12.43 2.57
CA TRP A 276 21.19 12.56 3.85
C TRP A 276 20.06 11.53 4.02
N LEU A 277 19.48 11.02 2.93
CA LEU A 277 18.42 10.03 2.95
C LEU A 277 19.01 8.62 3.12
N LYS A 278 18.53 7.88 4.10
CA LYS A 278 19.01 6.53 4.37
C LYS A 278 18.30 5.53 3.47
N VAL A 279 18.91 5.25 2.32
CA VAL A 279 18.37 4.38 1.27
C VAL A 279 19.11 3.06 1.24
N THR A 280 18.39 1.97 0.96
CA THR A 280 18.97 0.68 0.56
C THR A 280 18.08 0.01 -0.49
N ALA A 281 18.58 -1.05 -1.12
CA ALA A 281 17.80 -1.82 -2.08
C ALA A 281 17.75 -3.30 -1.74
N LEU A 282 16.65 -3.94 -2.08
CA LEU A 282 16.40 -5.36 -1.83
C LEU A 282 15.76 -6.02 -3.06
N PHE A 283 16.42 -7.01 -3.62
CA PHE A 283 15.93 -7.83 -4.73
C PHE A 283 16.43 -9.27 -4.59
N ASP A 284 15.81 -10.21 -5.33
CA ASP A 284 16.24 -11.61 -5.29
C ASP A 284 17.54 -11.80 -6.09
N PRO A 285 18.64 -12.20 -5.46
CA PRO A 285 19.90 -12.40 -6.15
C PRO A 285 19.88 -13.58 -7.15
N ASN A 286 18.91 -14.50 -7.03
CA ASN A 286 18.81 -15.68 -7.90
C ASN A 286 17.97 -15.44 -9.17
N ILE A 287 17.21 -14.34 -9.25
CA ILE A 287 16.44 -14.00 -10.44
C ILE A 287 17.41 -13.51 -11.52
N ASP A 288 17.44 -14.21 -12.66
CA ASP A 288 18.22 -13.79 -13.82
C ASP A 288 17.52 -12.63 -14.55
N ASN A 289 18.26 -11.56 -14.78
CA ASN A 289 17.73 -10.34 -15.44
C ASN A 289 18.38 -10.16 -16.80
N ASN A 290 17.96 -10.92 -17.79
CA ASN A 290 18.23 -10.73 -19.22
C ASN A 290 19.72 -10.51 -19.57
N GLY A 291 20.63 -11.36 -19.06
CA GLY A 291 22.01 -11.39 -19.52
C GLY A 291 22.96 -10.31 -18.98
N LYS A 292 22.53 -9.48 -18.03
CA LYS A 292 23.37 -8.46 -17.37
C LYS A 292 23.88 -8.95 -15.98
N GLY A 293 24.40 -10.18 -15.90
CA GLY A 293 24.79 -10.82 -14.64
C GLY A 293 25.86 -10.06 -13.85
N ILE A 294 26.93 -9.60 -14.52
CA ILE A 294 28.08 -8.94 -13.87
C ILE A 294 27.66 -7.63 -13.17
N THR A 295 26.89 -6.79 -13.82
CA THR A 295 26.41 -5.51 -13.26
C THR A 295 25.52 -5.72 -12.03
N LYS A 296 24.75 -6.83 -11.98
CA LYS A 296 23.88 -7.20 -10.87
C LYS A 296 24.69 -7.59 -9.63
N GLU A 297 25.71 -8.43 -9.78
CA GLU A 297 26.55 -8.89 -8.66
C GLU A 297 27.36 -7.74 -8.07
N GLU A 298 27.94 -6.87 -8.91
CA GLU A 298 28.66 -5.69 -8.47
C GLU A 298 27.74 -4.71 -7.73
N GLY A 299 26.55 -4.44 -8.27
CA GLY A 299 25.59 -3.57 -7.62
C GLY A 299 25.07 -4.14 -6.29
N LEU A 300 24.82 -5.45 -6.22
CA LEU A 300 24.42 -6.10 -4.97
C LEU A 300 25.53 -6.03 -3.92
N LYS A 301 26.77 -6.25 -4.32
CA LYS A 301 27.94 -6.15 -3.44
C LYS A 301 28.06 -4.74 -2.87
N GLU A 302 27.97 -3.71 -3.71
CA GLU A 302 28.01 -2.32 -3.31
C GLU A 302 26.91 -2.00 -2.28
N ILE A 303 25.66 -2.42 -2.53
CA ILE A 303 24.53 -2.21 -1.62
C ILE A 303 24.78 -2.89 -0.26
N VAL A 304 25.31 -4.12 -0.24
CA VAL A 304 25.59 -4.85 0.99
C VAL A 304 26.73 -4.18 1.77
N GLU A 305 27.81 -3.77 1.09
CA GLU A 305 28.95 -3.09 1.71
C GLU A 305 28.54 -1.76 2.33
N ASP A 306 27.74 -0.95 1.63
CA ASP A 306 27.23 0.31 2.14
C ASP A 306 26.26 0.13 3.31
N TYR A 307 25.41 -0.89 3.26
CA TYR A 307 24.51 -1.24 4.36
C TYR A 307 25.32 -1.62 5.61
N ASN A 308 26.35 -2.46 5.44
CA ASN A 308 27.25 -2.85 6.52
C ASN A 308 27.98 -1.65 7.13
N ALA A 309 28.52 -0.78 6.28
CA ALA A 309 29.24 0.42 6.73
C ALA A 309 28.31 1.37 7.50
N ARG A 310 27.09 1.58 7.02
CA ARG A 310 26.11 2.49 7.64
C ARG A 310 25.63 1.98 8.99
N TYR A 311 25.36 0.67 9.11
CA TYR A 311 24.67 0.10 10.26
C TYR A 311 25.54 -0.77 11.16
N GLY A 312 26.86 -0.84 10.89
CA GLY A 312 27.81 -1.65 11.67
C GLY A 312 27.49 -3.15 11.58
N GLN A 313 27.09 -3.62 10.40
CA GLN A 313 26.79 -5.03 10.14
C GLN A 313 27.94 -5.70 9.35
N ASP A 314 27.87 -7.03 9.19
CA ASP A 314 28.85 -7.85 8.47
C ASP A 314 28.20 -8.82 7.47
N PHE A 315 27.09 -8.41 6.85
CA PHE A 315 26.39 -9.23 5.88
C PHE A 315 27.22 -9.42 4.60
N SER A 316 26.93 -10.53 3.93
CA SER A 316 27.54 -10.92 2.65
C SER A 316 26.47 -11.53 1.73
N ILE A 317 26.79 -11.75 0.46
CA ILE A 317 25.85 -12.39 -0.48
C ILE A 317 25.33 -13.73 0.07
N PRO A 318 26.14 -14.64 0.62
CA PRO A 318 25.64 -15.86 1.27
C PRO A 318 24.70 -15.63 2.47
N THR A 319 24.85 -14.51 3.18
CA THR A 319 24.00 -14.15 4.34
C THR A 319 22.93 -13.13 4.01
N PHE A 320 22.65 -12.89 2.74
CA PHE A 320 21.67 -11.89 2.27
C PHE A 320 20.26 -12.08 2.87
N ALA A 321 19.86 -13.32 3.14
CA ALA A 321 18.61 -13.61 3.83
C ALA A 321 18.57 -13.03 5.26
N LYS A 322 19.72 -12.91 5.95
CA LYS A 322 19.81 -12.24 7.26
C LYS A 322 19.70 -10.73 7.13
N MET A 323 20.34 -10.13 6.11
CA MET A 323 20.19 -8.71 5.78
C MET A 323 18.73 -8.35 5.48
N LYS A 324 18.01 -9.17 4.70
CA LYS A 324 16.56 -9.00 4.46
C LYS A 324 15.76 -8.96 5.76
N LYS A 325 16.06 -9.85 6.72
CA LYS A 325 15.41 -9.87 8.03
C LYS A 325 15.72 -8.62 8.86
N ASP A 326 16.96 -8.15 8.81
CA ASP A 326 17.40 -6.93 9.50
C ASP A 326 16.67 -5.70 8.92
N ILE A 327 16.61 -5.55 7.58
CA ILE A 327 15.84 -4.51 6.89
C ILE A 327 14.37 -4.55 7.32
N ALA A 328 13.75 -5.72 7.29
CA ALA A 328 12.36 -5.89 7.69
C ALA A 328 12.12 -5.50 9.16
N ALA A 329 13.03 -5.86 10.06
CA ALA A 329 12.95 -5.51 11.48
C ALA A 329 13.07 -3.99 11.71
N ARG A 330 13.97 -3.29 10.99
CA ARG A 330 14.10 -1.83 11.05
C ARG A 330 12.83 -1.13 10.57
N LEU A 331 12.32 -1.50 9.40
CA LEU A 331 11.12 -0.89 8.81
C LEU A 331 9.85 -1.19 9.62
N ALA A 332 9.82 -2.28 10.38
CA ALA A 332 8.66 -2.66 11.18
C ALA A 332 8.82 -2.31 12.67
N HIS A 333 9.92 -1.70 13.08
CA HIS A 333 10.27 -1.42 14.48
C HIS A 333 10.12 -2.67 15.37
N LYS A 334 10.57 -3.83 14.85
CA LYS A 334 10.59 -5.10 15.59
C LYS A 334 11.96 -5.33 16.22
N SER A 335 12.04 -6.28 17.15
CA SER A 335 13.32 -6.61 17.81
C SER A 335 14.45 -6.83 16.79
N PRO A 336 15.63 -6.21 16.98
CA PRO A 336 16.08 -5.40 18.13
C PRO A 336 15.75 -3.89 18.03
N TYR A 337 14.92 -3.47 17.10
CA TYR A 337 14.67 -2.06 16.73
C TYR A 337 13.35 -1.48 17.23
N GLN A 338 12.78 -1.96 18.36
CA GLN A 338 11.45 -1.55 18.85
C GLN A 338 11.33 -0.05 19.19
N ARG A 339 12.45 0.63 19.42
CA ARG A 339 12.50 2.07 19.73
C ARG A 339 13.50 2.77 18.82
N ILE A 340 13.53 2.40 17.54
CA ILE A 340 14.51 2.92 16.57
C ILE A 340 14.34 4.44 16.34
N GLU A 341 13.16 5.00 16.61
CA GLU A 341 12.88 6.44 16.57
C GLU A 341 13.76 7.25 17.55
N ARG A 342 14.29 6.60 18.60
CA ARG A 342 15.26 7.21 19.54
C ARG A 342 16.70 7.17 19.06
N THR A 343 16.96 6.48 17.97
CA THR A 343 18.27 6.32 17.34
C THR A 343 18.14 6.55 15.83
N PRO A 344 17.87 7.81 15.39
CA PRO A 344 17.56 8.12 13.99
C PRO A 344 18.65 7.68 13.02
N GLU A 345 19.90 7.58 13.48
CA GLU A 345 21.03 7.09 12.69
C GLU A 345 20.90 5.61 12.29
N LYS A 346 20.10 4.84 13.04
CA LYS A 346 19.81 3.43 12.78
C LYS A 346 18.57 3.20 11.93
N GLN A 347 17.76 4.24 11.70
CA GLN A 347 16.59 4.14 10.85
C GLN A 347 16.99 3.91 9.38
N LEU A 348 16.10 3.25 8.66
CA LEU A 348 16.11 3.14 7.20
C LEU A 348 14.95 3.97 6.68
N ASP A 349 15.20 4.97 5.85
CA ASP A 349 14.14 5.87 5.37
C ASP A 349 13.41 5.28 4.16
N LEU A 350 14.14 4.90 3.11
CA LEU A 350 13.59 4.44 1.85
C LEU A 350 14.15 3.06 1.47
N LEU A 351 13.27 2.10 1.19
CA LEU A 351 13.62 0.79 0.67
C LEU A 351 13.25 0.68 -0.81
N ILE A 352 14.25 0.52 -1.67
CA ILE A 352 14.05 0.25 -3.10
C ILE A 352 13.87 -1.26 -3.29
N VAL A 353 12.82 -1.66 -4.03
CA VAL A 353 12.50 -3.07 -4.29
C VAL A 353 12.12 -3.30 -5.75
N VAL A 354 12.19 -4.55 -6.19
CA VAL A 354 11.61 -4.95 -7.48
C VAL A 354 10.24 -5.61 -7.25
N ASP A 355 10.19 -6.73 -6.53
CA ASP A 355 8.95 -7.44 -6.17
C ASP A 355 8.88 -7.79 -4.68
N GLN A 356 10.02 -7.84 -4.02
CA GLN A 356 10.10 -8.21 -2.61
C GLN A 356 9.43 -7.16 -1.72
N MET A 357 8.82 -7.61 -0.64
CA MET A 357 8.13 -6.78 0.36
C MET A 357 6.88 -6.01 -0.16
N LEU A 358 6.56 -6.04 -1.45
CA LEU A 358 5.28 -5.54 -1.96
C LEU A 358 4.11 -6.43 -1.54
N THR A 359 4.39 -7.70 -1.24
CA THR A 359 3.41 -8.65 -0.74
C THR A 359 3.96 -9.35 0.52
N GLY A 360 3.10 -9.57 1.52
CA GLY A 360 3.46 -10.33 2.73
C GLY A 360 4.33 -9.60 3.77
N PHE A 361 4.68 -8.32 3.55
CA PHE A 361 5.36 -7.50 4.55
C PHE A 361 4.33 -6.64 5.30
N ASP A 362 4.44 -6.59 6.62
CA ASP A 362 3.53 -5.85 7.48
C ASP A 362 4.28 -4.88 8.39
N SER A 363 3.97 -3.58 8.23
CA SER A 363 4.47 -2.50 9.08
C SER A 363 3.52 -1.32 9.11
N LYS A 364 3.15 -0.88 10.30
CA LYS A 364 2.39 0.37 10.48
C LYS A 364 3.23 1.62 10.22
N TRP A 365 4.55 1.50 10.20
CA TRP A 365 5.51 2.59 10.00
C TRP A 365 5.76 2.93 8.53
N ILE A 366 5.18 2.18 7.59
CA ILE A 366 5.22 2.52 6.17
C ILE A 366 3.96 3.30 5.82
N ASN A 367 4.13 4.55 5.38
CA ASN A 367 3.02 5.41 4.97
C ASN A 367 3.04 5.75 3.47
N THR A 368 4.17 5.59 2.78
CA THR A 368 4.32 5.98 1.38
C THR A 368 4.84 4.84 0.52
N LEU A 369 4.22 4.67 -0.64
CA LEU A 369 4.64 3.77 -1.71
C LEU A 369 4.90 4.57 -2.98
N TYR A 370 6.12 4.53 -3.48
CA TYR A 370 6.50 5.07 -4.78
C TYR A 370 6.54 3.94 -5.80
N LEU A 371 5.96 4.16 -6.98
CA LEU A 371 5.83 3.17 -8.05
C LEU A 371 6.44 3.69 -9.36
N ASP A 372 7.63 3.21 -9.72
CA ASP A 372 8.13 3.27 -11.08
C ASP A 372 8.04 1.88 -11.74
N LYS A 373 6.86 1.30 -11.59
CA LYS A 373 6.51 -0.05 -12.04
C LYS A 373 5.04 -0.12 -12.37
N MET A 374 4.71 -0.80 -13.48
CA MET A 374 3.31 -1.08 -13.81
C MET A 374 2.78 -2.23 -12.96
N LEU A 375 1.67 -1.98 -12.27
CA LEU A 375 0.93 -2.98 -11.50
C LEU A 375 -0.51 -3.02 -11.98
N GLN A 376 -1.16 -4.17 -11.82
CA GLN A 376 -2.56 -4.38 -12.19
C GLN A 376 -3.25 -5.27 -11.14
N TYR A 377 -4.56 -5.13 -11.02
CA TYR A 377 -5.44 -5.99 -10.23
C TYR A 377 -4.91 -6.28 -8.82
N GLU A 378 -4.78 -7.58 -8.48
CA GLU A 378 -4.37 -8.05 -7.15
C GLU A 378 -3.00 -7.52 -6.71
N ASN A 379 -2.03 -7.42 -7.63
CA ASN A 379 -0.69 -6.93 -7.31
C ASN A 379 -0.72 -5.46 -6.89
N LEU A 380 -1.60 -4.67 -7.51
CA LEU A 380 -1.77 -3.26 -7.22
C LEU A 380 -2.37 -3.08 -5.81
N ILE A 381 -3.48 -3.75 -5.50
CA ILE A 381 -4.13 -3.65 -4.19
C ILE A 381 -3.21 -4.18 -3.07
N GLN A 382 -2.49 -5.27 -3.32
CA GLN A 382 -1.54 -5.80 -2.35
C GLN A 382 -0.37 -4.85 -2.07
N ALA A 383 0.15 -4.16 -3.09
CA ALA A 383 1.19 -3.16 -2.92
C ALA A 383 0.66 -1.94 -2.15
N PHE A 384 -0.51 -1.42 -2.50
CA PHE A 384 -1.16 -0.30 -1.80
C PHE A 384 -1.38 -0.62 -0.32
N SER A 385 -1.81 -1.84 -0.02
CA SER A 385 -2.07 -2.31 1.35
C SER A 385 -0.82 -2.38 2.25
N ARG A 386 0.37 -2.06 1.72
CA ARG A 386 1.57 -1.85 2.56
C ARG A 386 1.50 -0.54 3.33
N THR A 387 0.75 0.45 2.84
CA THR A 387 0.70 1.81 3.40
C THR A 387 -0.50 2.08 4.29
N ASN A 388 -1.52 1.21 4.32
CA ASN A 388 -2.82 1.50 4.93
C ASN A 388 -3.02 0.95 6.35
N ARG A 389 -1.95 0.58 7.06
CA ARG A 389 -2.05 0.14 8.45
C ARG A 389 -2.29 1.32 9.38
N LEU A 390 -3.20 1.15 10.34
CA LEU A 390 -3.49 2.15 11.36
C LEU A 390 -2.25 2.49 12.18
N PHE A 391 -2.09 3.78 12.49
CA PHE A 391 -1.00 4.27 13.34
C PHE A 391 -1.47 5.24 14.42
N GLY A 392 -2.65 5.81 14.28
CA GLY A 392 -3.17 6.94 15.04
C GLY A 392 -3.13 8.21 14.21
N ASP A 393 -3.27 9.36 14.85
CA ASP A 393 -3.51 10.67 14.22
C ASP A 393 -2.41 11.13 13.27
N ASP A 394 -1.19 10.67 13.47
CA ASP A 394 -0.06 11.00 12.61
C ASP A 394 -0.13 10.38 11.21
N LYS A 395 -1.03 9.43 10.97
CA LYS A 395 -1.17 8.75 9.69
C LYS A 395 -2.63 8.61 9.31
N GLN A 396 -3.10 9.56 8.52
CA GLN A 396 -4.49 9.64 8.11
C GLN A 396 -4.82 8.73 6.92
N PHE A 397 -3.84 8.46 6.06
CA PHE A 397 -3.98 7.62 4.86
C PHE A 397 -2.63 7.04 4.41
N GLY A 398 -2.68 6.13 3.44
CA GLY A 398 -1.50 5.67 2.72
C GLY A 398 -1.28 6.49 1.45
N THR A 399 -0.11 7.10 1.32
CA THR A 399 0.28 7.88 0.12
C THR A 399 0.83 6.96 -0.95
N ILE A 400 0.35 7.10 -2.17
CA ILE A 400 0.81 6.33 -3.33
C ILE A 400 1.23 7.31 -4.43
N LYS A 401 2.49 7.28 -4.88
CA LYS A 401 2.95 8.07 -6.04
C LYS A 401 3.39 7.14 -7.15
N TYR A 402 2.93 7.42 -8.39
CA TYR A 402 3.27 6.58 -9.55
C TYR A 402 3.75 7.43 -10.71
N TYR A 403 4.84 6.93 -11.35
CA TYR A 403 5.64 7.70 -12.31
C TYR A 403 5.62 7.07 -13.72
N ARG A 404 5.56 5.74 -13.79
CA ARG A 404 5.66 5.01 -15.07
C ARG A 404 4.30 4.89 -15.72
N ARG A 405 4.17 5.38 -16.96
CA ARG A 405 2.92 5.37 -17.73
C ARG A 405 1.74 5.83 -16.85
N PRO A 406 1.80 7.06 -16.35
CA PRO A 406 0.93 7.50 -15.26
C PRO A 406 -0.56 7.48 -15.61
N HIS A 407 -0.94 7.73 -16.86
CA HIS A 407 -2.34 7.63 -17.28
C HIS A 407 -2.83 6.18 -17.38
N THR A 408 -2.01 5.27 -17.87
CA THR A 408 -2.32 3.83 -17.91
C THR A 408 -2.38 3.27 -16.47
N MET A 409 -1.48 3.72 -15.58
CA MET A 409 -1.52 3.32 -14.18
C MET A 409 -2.78 3.84 -13.47
N GLU A 410 -3.20 5.07 -13.73
CA GLU A 410 -4.45 5.63 -13.21
C GLU A 410 -5.67 4.77 -13.59
N LYS A 411 -5.71 4.33 -14.87
CA LYS A 411 -6.73 3.39 -15.32
C LYS A 411 -6.65 2.04 -14.59
N ASN A 412 -5.43 1.46 -14.47
CA ASN A 412 -5.24 0.21 -13.73
C ASN A 412 -5.71 0.33 -12.26
N ILE A 413 -5.50 1.50 -11.65
CA ILE A 413 -5.98 1.80 -10.29
C ILE A 413 -7.52 1.80 -10.27
N ALA A 414 -8.16 2.50 -11.20
CA ALA A 414 -9.63 2.55 -11.29
C ALA A 414 -10.23 1.16 -11.52
N ASP A 415 -9.64 0.35 -12.42
CA ASP A 415 -10.08 -1.01 -12.70
C ASP A 415 -9.91 -1.92 -11.46
N ALA A 416 -8.78 -1.84 -10.76
CA ALA A 416 -8.55 -2.61 -9.54
C ALA A 416 -9.51 -2.21 -8.41
N VAL A 417 -9.77 -0.91 -8.26
CA VAL A 417 -10.74 -0.41 -7.27
C VAL A 417 -12.14 -0.95 -7.56
N LYS A 418 -12.58 -0.89 -8.81
CA LYS A 418 -13.88 -1.43 -9.22
C LYS A 418 -14.00 -2.92 -8.90
N GLU A 419 -12.94 -3.69 -9.14
CA GLU A 419 -12.94 -5.15 -8.92
C GLU A 419 -12.96 -5.52 -7.43
N TYR A 420 -12.17 -4.81 -6.59
CA TYR A 420 -11.94 -5.21 -5.20
C TYR A 420 -12.70 -4.39 -4.15
N SER A 421 -13.47 -3.37 -4.54
CA SER A 421 -14.27 -2.57 -3.61
C SER A 421 -15.64 -3.16 -3.26
N GLY A 422 -16.03 -4.28 -3.89
CA GLY A 422 -17.30 -4.96 -3.61
C GLY A 422 -18.53 -4.13 -3.98
N ASP A 423 -18.60 -3.62 -5.20
CA ASP A 423 -19.67 -2.74 -5.74
C ASP A 423 -19.80 -1.37 -5.02
N LYS A 424 -18.83 -1.01 -4.18
CA LYS A 424 -18.76 0.26 -3.46
C LYS A 424 -17.44 0.99 -3.78
N PRO A 425 -17.28 1.55 -4.99
CA PRO A 425 -16.03 2.20 -5.40
C PRO A 425 -15.72 3.47 -4.59
N PHE A 426 -16.73 4.01 -3.90
CA PHE A 426 -16.58 5.18 -3.04
C PHE A 426 -16.01 4.78 -1.68
N GLY A 427 -14.95 5.46 -1.23
CA GLY A 427 -14.37 5.31 0.10
C GLY A 427 -12.99 4.63 0.16
N LEU A 428 -12.43 4.15 -0.97
CA LEU A 428 -11.04 3.68 -0.99
C LEU A 428 -10.04 4.83 -0.99
N PHE A 429 -10.36 5.90 -1.71
CA PHE A 429 -9.51 7.07 -1.81
C PHE A 429 -9.98 8.15 -0.87
N VAL A 430 -9.04 8.81 -0.22
CA VAL A 430 -9.31 10.02 0.55
C VAL A 430 -9.56 11.20 -0.40
N ASP A 431 -10.27 12.19 0.10
CA ASP A 431 -10.48 13.42 -0.65
C ASP A 431 -9.16 14.12 -0.94
N LYS A 432 -9.04 14.75 -2.09
CA LYS A 432 -7.89 15.55 -2.48
C LYS A 432 -7.85 16.88 -1.71
N LEU A 433 -6.71 17.54 -1.76
CA LEU A 433 -6.44 18.78 -1.02
C LEU A 433 -7.53 19.84 -1.23
N ASP A 434 -7.97 20.05 -2.46
CA ASP A 434 -9.06 20.98 -2.80
C ASP A 434 -10.36 20.63 -2.06
N LYS A 435 -10.76 19.36 -2.10
CA LYS A 435 -11.96 18.89 -1.40
C LYS A 435 -11.84 18.93 0.12
N ASN A 436 -10.65 18.63 0.65
CA ASN A 436 -10.41 18.77 2.08
C ASN A 436 -10.51 20.21 2.53
N VAL A 437 -10.02 21.18 1.74
CA VAL A 437 -10.13 22.61 2.08
C VAL A 437 -11.57 23.12 1.89
N GLU A 438 -12.31 22.69 0.87
CA GLU A 438 -13.75 22.96 0.77
C GLU A 438 -14.51 22.50 2.03
N LYS A 439 -14.21 21.28 2.52
CA LYS A 439 -14.81 20.75 3.75
C LYS A 439 -14.40 21.53 4.99
N LEU A 440 -13.12 21.91 5.08
CA LEU A 440 -12.62 22.73 6.18
C LEU A 440 -13.35 24.08 6.23
N ASN A 441 -13.54 24.74 5.08
CA ASN A 441 -14.30 25.99 4.99
C ASN A 441 -15.75 25.79 5.45
N ALA A 442 -16.41 24.70 5.02
CA ALA A 442 -17.78 24.39 5.44
C ALA A 442 -17.86 24.14 6.96
N LEU A 443 -16.96 23.34 7.52
CA LEU A 443 -16.90 23.08 8.96
C LEU A 443 -16.59 24.33 9.77
N TYR A 444 -15.72 25.20 9.26
CA TYR A 444 -15.43 26.49 9.88
C TYR A 444 -16.68 27.38 9.96
N VAL A 445 -17.47 27.44 8.88
CA VAL A 445 -18.73 28.18 8.88
C VAL A 445 -19.70 27.61 9.92
N GLU A 446 -19.85 26.28 9.99
CA GLU A 446 -20.71 25.64 10.99
C GLU A 446 -20.28 25.91 12.44
N ILE A 447 -18.97 25.86 12.71
CA ILE A 447 -18.41 26.21 14.02
C ILE A 447 -18.68 27.68 14.34
N LYS A 448 -18.46 28.59 13.39
CA LYS A 448 -18.72 30.02 13.56
C LYS A 448 -20.18 30.28 13.85
N ASP A 449 -21.10 29.68 13.10
CA ASP A 449 -22.53 29.83 13.29
C ASP A 449 -23.00 29.32 14.66
N LEU A 450 -22.41 28.22 15.14
CA LEU A 450 -22.66 27.69 16.48
C LEU A 450 -22.29 28.69 17.57
N PHE A 451 -21.10 29.29 17.50
CA PHE A 451 -20.65 30.27 18.50
C PHE A 451 -21.46 31.57 18.43
N VAL A 452 -21.79 32.04 17.22
CA VAL A 452 -22.66 33.23 17.04
C VAL A 452 -24.05 32.96 17.61
N SER A 453 -24.62 31.79 17.38
CA SER A 453 -25.93 31.39 17.93
C SER A 453 -25.93 31.34 19.47
N ALA A 454 -24.79 30.95 20.08
CA ALA A 454 -24.60 31.00 21.51
C ALA A 454 -24.31 32.42 22.07
N GLY A 455 -24.29 33.45 21.23
CA GLY A 455 -23.98 34.84 21.61
C GLY A 455 -22.49 35.07 21.92
N ILE A 456 -21.61 34.28 21.36
CA ILE A 456 -20.17 34.34 21.62
C ILE A 456 -19.46 34.94 20.40
N GLU A 457 -18.79 36.08 20.61
CA GLU A 457 -17.99 36.73 19.57
C GLU A 457 -16.54 36.21 19.56
N GLU A 458 -15.97 36.07 18.34
CA GLU A 458 -14.55 35.73 18.10
C GLU A 458 -14.05 34.48 18.87
N PHE A 459 -14.93 33.51 19.12
CA PHE A 459 -14.62 32.31 19.89
C PHE A 459 -14.02 32.61 21.28
N SER A 460 -14.48 33.69 21.94
CA SER A 460 -13.91 34.22 23.18
C SER A 460 -14.04 33.26 24.39
N GLN A 461 -15.02 32.38 24.39
CA GLN A 461 -15.27 31.37 25.42
C GLN A 461 -16.00 30.16 24.82
N ILE A 462 -16.06 29.03 25.55
CA ILE A 462 -16.86 27.87 25.13
C ILE A 462 -18.37 28.14 25.34
N PRO A 463 -19.26 27.51 24.55
CA PRO A 463 -20.70 27.58 24.78
C PRO A 463 -21.09 27.15 26.19
N ALA A 464 -22.14 27.77 26.75
CA ALA A 464 -22.61 27.41 28.07
C ALA A 464 -23.45 26.12 28.07
N ASP A 465 -24.19 25.88 26.99
CA ASP A 465 -25.10 24.74 26.82
C ASP A 465 -24.29 23.46 26.48
N MET A 466 -24.65 22.34 27.14
CA MET A 466 -23.94 21.07 26.98
C MET A 466 -24.14 20.45 25.58
N ALA A 467 -25.30 20.62 24.93
CA ALA A 467 -25.53 20.12 23.59
C ALA A 467 -24.73 20.90 22.56
N GLU A 468 -24.58 22.22 22.77
CA GLU A 468 -23.72 23.06 21.94
C GLU A 468 -22.24 22.72 22.11
N ARG A 469 -21.78 22.43 23.34
CA ARG A 469 -20.41 21.94 23.62
C ARG A 469 -20.13 20.64 22.89
N LYS A 470 -21.06 19.68 22.98
CA LYS A 470 -20.92 18.40 22.27
C LYS A 470 -20.86 18.61 20.76
N LYS A 471 -21.76 19.41 20.20
CA LYS A 471 -21.74 19.73 18.77
C LYS A 471 -20.45 20.41 18.36
N PHE A 472 -19.90 21.32 19.17
CA PHE A 472 -18.58 21.93 18.92
C PHE A 472 -17.47 20.90 18.95
N ALA A 473 -17.48 19.96 19.91
CA ALA A 473 -16.49 18.90 19.99
C ALA A 473 -16.48 18.05 18.72
N ASP A 474 -17.65 17.58 18.27
CA ASP A 474 -17.79 16.77 17.06
C ASP A 474 -17.33 17.52 15.78
N LEU A 475 -17.72 18.79 15.65
CA LEU A 475 -17.32 19.63 14.52
C LEU A 475 -15.83 19.91 14.51
N PHE A 476 -15.23 20.23 15.68
CA PHE A 476 -13.80 20.51 15.77
C PHE A 476 -12.94 19.27 15.55
N GLN A 477 -13.38 18.10 16.01
CA GLN A 477 -12.72 16.85 15.70
C GLN A 477 -12.66 16.60 14.19
N SER A 478 -13.82 16.70 13.51
CA SER A 478 -13.88 16.56 12.04
C SER A 478 -13.03 17.61 11.32
N PHE A 479 -13.02 18.85 11.82
CA PHE A 479 -12.20 19.93 11.30
C PHE A 479 -10.70 19.60 11.43
N ASN A 480 -10.25 19.15 12.59
CA ASN A 480 -8.85 18.80 12.82
C ASN A 480 -8.39 17.61 11.98
N GLU A 481 -9.22 16.58 11.83
CA GLU A 481 -8.94 15.41 10.97
C GLU A 481 -8.72 15.83 9.51
N ASN A 482 -9.61 16.67 8.96
CA ASN A 482 -9.47 17.17 7.59
C ASN A 482 -8.27 18.12 7.44
N LEU A 483 -7.94 18.91 8.47
CA LEU A 483 -6.76 19.79 8.45
C LEU A 483 -5.45 18.99 8.44
N GLU A 484 -5.36 17.94 9.26
CA GLU A 484 -4.19 17.07 9.26
C GLU A 484 -4.03 16.32 7.92
N ALA A 485 -5.14 15.87 7.31
CA ALA A 485 -5.12 15.31 5.97
C ALA A 485 -4.63 16.34 4.93
N ALA A 486 -5.17 17.56 4.96
CA ALA A 486 -4.77 18.64 4.06
C ALA A 486 -3.28 19.02 4.22
N LYS A 487 -2.76 19.08 5.45
CA LYS A 487 -1.34 19.35 5.71
C LYS A 487 -0.41 18.31 5.08
N VAL A 488 -0.76 17.02 5.16
CA VAL A 488 0.00 15.95 4.50
C VAL A 488 -0.03 16.11 2.98
N GLN A 489 -1.12 16.61 2.44
CA GLN A 489 -1.31 16.86 1.02
C GLN A 489 -0.66 18.17 0.54
N GLY A 490 -0.01 18.92 1.43
CA GLY A 490 0.72 20.13 1.09
C GLY A 490 -0.04 21.44 1.37
N PHE A 491 -1.06 21.43 2.25
CA PHE A 491 -1.71 22.64 2.71
C PHE A 491 -0.73 23.55 3.47
N GLU A 492 -0.67 24.81 3.07
CA GLU A 492 0.04 25.89 3.75
C GLU A 492 -0.93 27.07 4.02
N TRP A 493 -0.87 27.63 5.23
CA TRP A 493 -1.80 28.65 5.70
C TRP A 493 -1.93 29.88 4.80
N ASP A 494 -0.80 30.34 4.26
CA ASP A 494 -0.71 31.60 3.52
C ASP A 494 -0.70 31.42 1.99
N LYS A 495 -0.92 30.17 1.50
CA LYS A 495 -0.87 29.89 0.07
C LYS A 495 -2.21 29.42 -0.45
N PRO A 496 -2.68 29.97 -1.60
CA PRO A 496 -3.83 29.45 -2.29
C PRO A 496 -3.52 28.06 -2.87
N ILE A 497 -4.55 27.21 -2.94
CA ILE A 497 -4.50 25.96 -3.66
C ILE A 497 -4.87 26.26 -5.10
N VAL A 498 -3.95 26.01 -6.03
CA VAL A 498 -4.20 26.21 -7.46
C VAL A 498 -4.79 24.93 -8.03
N ILE A 499 -6.06 25.00 -8.41
CA ILE A 499 -6.78 23.94 -9.12
C ILE A 499 -6.62 24.20 -10.62
N ILE A 500 -6.03 23.25 -11.35
CA ILE A 500 -5.88 23.33 -12.80
C ILE A 500 -6.92 22.41 -13.42
N ASN A 501 -7.78 22.95 -14.28
CA ASN A 501 -8.66 22.13 -15.09
C ASN A 501 -7.82 21.46 -16.20
N GLU A 502 -7.73 20.14 -16.17
CA GLU A 502 -6.89 19.36 -17.11
C GLU A 502 -7.36 19.49 -18.58
N ASP A 503 -8.63 19.83 -18.83
CA ASP A 503 -9.20 19.95 -20.18
C ASP A 503 -9.02 21.36 -20.77
N THR A 504 -9.07 22.40 -19.91
CA THR A 504 -9.09 23.81 -20.36
C THR A 504 -7.84 24.59 -20.00
N ASP A 505 -6.91 24.03 -19.19
CA ASP A 505 -5.76 24.72 -18.59
C ASP A 505 -6.14 25.94 -17.72
N GLU A 506 -7.44 26.10 -17.40
CA GLU A 506 -7.90 27.16 -16.50
C GLU A 506 -7.45 26.90 -15.08
N LYS A 507 -6.96 27.96 -14.44
CA LYS A 507 -6.50 27.94 -13.05
C LYS A 507 -7.52 28.64 -12.17
N THR A 508 -7.97 27.94 -11.14
CA THR A 508 -8.83 28.50 -10.08
C THR A 508 -8.05 28.44 -8.77
N GLU A 509 -8.12 29.51 -7.97
CA GLU A 509 -7.49 29.56 -6.66
C GLU A 509 -8.54 29.31 -5.57
N LEU A 510 -8.25 28.37 -4.67
CA LEU A 510 -9.05 28.07 -3.49
C LEU A 510 -8.26 28.50 -2.25
N HIS A 511 -8.89 29.25 -1.36
CA HIS A 511 -8.33 29.73 -0.11
C HIS A 511 -9.03 29.07 1.08
N ALA A 512 -8.31 28.94 2.20
CA ALA A 512 -8.94 28.67 3.49
C ALA A 512 -9.62 29.95 4.00
N ASP A 513 -10.85 29.81 4.51
CA ASP A 513 -11.64 30.92 5.07
C ASP A 513 -11.23 31.26 6.52
N PHE A 514 -10.16 30.66 7.01
CA PHE A 514 -9.61 30.81 8.36
C PHE A 514 -8.08 30.79 8.33
N ASP A 515 -7.46 31.38 9.33
CA ASP A 515 -6.02 31.44 9.46
C ASP A 515 -5.50 30.54 10.60
N GLU A 516 -4.18 30.41 10.72
CA GLU A 516 -3.52 29.62 11.77
C GLU A 516 -3.89 30.11 13.18
N ARG A 517 -4.08 31.43 13.34
CA ARG A 517 -4.46 32.03 14.62
C ARG A 517 -5.85 31.57 15.03
N THR A 518 -6.80 31.59 14.11
CA THR A 518 -8.17 31.11 14.33
C THR A 518 -8.17 29.64 14.72
N PHE A 519 -7.41 28.80 14.02
CA PHE A 519 -7.24 27.39 14.38
C PHE A 519 -6.71 27.23 15.81
N LYS A 520 -5.67 27.97 16.19
CA LYS A 520 -5.11 27.90 17.55
C LYS A 520 -6.12 28.32 18.62
N VAL A 521 -6.97 29.30 18.35
CA VAL A 521 -8.04 29.72 19.26
C VAL A 521 -9.07 28.60 19.40
N LEU A 522 -9.53 28.01 18.30
CA LEU A 522 -10.48 26.89 18.34
C LEU A 522 -9.91 25.67 19.07
N ALA A 523 -8.64 25.36 18.87
CA ALA A 523 -7.95 24.27 19.57
C ALA A 523 -7.88 24.52 21.08
N LEU A 524 -7.67 25.77 21.52
CA LEU A 524 -7.73 26.14 22.93
C LEU A 524 -9.14 25.97 23.48
N ARG A 525 -10.19 26.40 22.76
CA ARG A 525 -11.60 26.20 23.18
C ARG A 525 -11.94 24.72 23.27
N TYR A 526 -11.48 23.92 22.34
CA TYR A 526 -11.66 22.47 22.39
C TYR A 526 -10.98 21.87 23.63
N LYS A 527 -9.77 22.29 23.97
CA LYS A 527 -9.04 21.86 25.17
C LYS A 527 -9.80 22.21 26.45
N GLU A 528 -10.46 23.38 26.50
CA GLU A 528 -11.25 23.82 27.67
C GLU A 528 -12.47 22.93 27.97
N LEU A 529 -13.01 22.21 26.96
CA LEU A 529 -14.11 21.27 27.15
C LEU A 529 -13.76 20.14 28.14
N PHE A 530 -12.46 19.82 28.30
CA PHE A 530 -11.95 18.69 29.08
C PHE A 530 -11.22 19.13 30.37
N THR A 531 -11.19 20.43 30.65
CA THR A 531 -10.59 20.93 31.88
C THR A 531 -11.62 20.82 33.01
N PRO A 532 -11.33 20.18 34.16
CA PRO A 532 -12.27 20.13 35.30
C PRO A 532 -12.65 21.54 35.72
N ASN A 533 -13.93 21.73 36.07
CA ASN A 533 -14.41 23.00 36.59
C ASN A 533 -13.57 23.47 37.78
N PRO A 534 -13.28 24.79 37.91
CA PRO A 534 -12.49 25.32 39.04
C PRO A 534 -13.10 25.08 40.42
N ASP A 535 -14.37 24.69 40.50
CA ASP A 535 -15.13 24.41 41.72
C ASP A 535 -15.06 22.96 42.21
N GLY A 536 -14.31 22.08 41.49
CA GLY A 536 -14.06 20.69 41.91
C GLY A 536 -15.27 19.75 41.75
N SER A 537 -16.30 20.15 41.00
CA SER A 537 -17.38 19.23 40.59
C SER A 537 -16.88 18.27 39.52
N GLU A 538 -16.85 16.98 39.85
CA GLU A 538 -16.59 15.91 38.86
C GLU A 538 -17.70 15.95 37.78
N ASN A 539 -17.32 15.91 36.53
CA ASN A 539 -18.27 15.68 35.44
C ASN A 539 -18.95 14.31 35.70
N ASP A 540 -20.26 14.26 35.46
CA ASP A 540 -21.07 13.06 35.68
C ASP A 540 -20.44 11.87 34.90
N PRO A 541 -20.17 10.71 35.53
CA PRO A 541 -19.59 9.55 34.86
C PRO A 541 -20.44 8.98 33.73
N ASP A 542 -21.69 9.39 33.58
CA ASP A 542 -22.58 9.06 32.46
C ASP A 542 -22.46 10.00 31.25
N ASP A 543 -21.66 11.06 31.31
CA ASP A 543 -21.31 11.86 30.15
C ASP A 543 -20.23 11.13 29.33
N ASP A 544 -20.65 10.41 28.32
CA ASP A 544 -19.82 9.77 27.29
C ASP A 544 -18.96 10.83 26.53
N VAL A 545 -17.91 11.31 27.17
CA VAL A 545 -16.86 12.09 26.50
C VAL A 545 -15.88 11.10 25.88
N PRO A 546 -15.76 11.06 24.55
CA PRO A 546 -14.89 10.07 23.92
C PRO A 546 -13.43 10.20 24.40
N TYR A 547 -12.84 9.13 24.90
CA TYR A 547 -11.47 9.01 25.41
C TYR A 547 -10.35 9.29 24.36
N ALA A 548 -10.68 9.70 23.14
CA ALA A 548 -9.74 9.93 22.05
C ALA A 548 -8.85 11.19 22.19
N VAL A 549 -9.07 12.02 23.20
CA VAL A 549 -8.52 13.39 23.31
C VAL A 549 -7.09 13.48 23.80
N ASN A 550 -6.55 12.46 24.46
CA ASN A 550 -5.22 12.53 25.06
C ASN A 550 -4.05 12.54 24.05
N SER A 551 -4.26 12.16 22.79
CA SER A 551 -3.22 12.17 21.75
C SER A 551 -3.07 13.52 21.03
N TYR A 552 -4.13 14.32 20.96
CA TYR A 552 -4.12 15.63 20.29
C TYR A 552 -3.40 16.73 21.07
N LEU A 553 -3.28 16.58 22.37
CA LEU A 553 -2.69 17.60 23.25
C LEU A 553 -1.16 17.68 23.17
N THR A 554 -0.49 16.62 22.75
CA THR A 554 0.97 16.60 22.63
C THR A 554 1.51 17.38 21.43
N THR A 555 0.70 17.60 20.39
CA THR A 555 1.13 18.32 19.19
C THR A 555 1.07 19.84 19.35
N ILE A 556 0.24 20.36 20.27
CA ILE A 556 0.09 21.79 20.53
C ILE A 556 1.20 22.32 21.47
N ASP A 557 1.78 21.48 22.32
CA ASP A 557 2.83 21.87 23.29
C ASP A 557 4.26 21.90 22.69
N THR A 558 4.43 21.54 21.40
CA THR A 558 5.74 21.52 20.72
C THR A 558 5.87 22.57 19.58
N ALA A 559 4.92 23.50 19.44
CA ALA A 559 4.97 24.59 18.48
C ALA A 559 5.36 25.93 19.10
#